data_606fc5118d7d556b2bac86a631cf90c1
#
_entry.id   606fc5118d7d556b2bac86a631cf90c1
#
_cell.length_a   1.000
_cell.length_b   1.000
_cell.length_c   1.000
_cell.angle_alpha   90.00
_cell.angle_beta   90.00
_cell.angle_gamma   90.00
#
_symmetry.space_group_name_H-M   'P 1'
#
loop_
_entity.id
_entity.type
_entity.pdbx_description
1 polymer ?
#
loop_
_entity_poly.entity_id
_entity_poly.type
_entity_poly.pdbx_seq_one_letter_code
_entity_poly.pdbx_strand_id
1 'polypeptide(L)'
;MTLSNNIKNKKDNWNYIWKKKSNQIKAKNIKDLLFLNGWDANLSKFSVKSWKNFVNYFISKNKINKSHTILEIGCGAGAFLLPFYKKNIKCYGIDNITNFIKICKNFMPKAKFYTAEANNLKIVKKIKFDFIFCHSIFQYFPSKKYANQVLKEVLKFKTKKNKIFILDIPDYKKKKNYISQLKRQIGKRKYKEKYSKNMHQFYNYEYFVKIVKKNNYKIEKLTKNLLNKKTSRYRFNVIIY
;
A
#
# COMPACT_ATOMS: atom_id res chain seq x y z
N MET A 1 17.89 -24.90 8.15
CA MET A 1 17.67 -23.69 7.31
C MET A 1 17.33 -22.54 8.23
N THR A 2 18.19 -21.55 8.29
CA THR A 2 18.13 -20.45 9.25
C THR A 2 16.97 -19.48 8.96
N LEU A 3 16.45 -18.81 9.97
CA LEU A 3 15.40 -17.77 9.89
C LEU A 3 15.69 -16.72 8.81
N SER A 4 16.97 -16.42 8.55
CA SER A 4 17.40 -15.44 7.54
C SER A 4 17.10 -15.89 6.11
N ASN A 5 17.27 -17.18 5.79
CA ASN A 5 16.95 -17.74 4.48
C ASN A 5 15.45 -17.74 4.18
N ASN A 6 14.61 -18.00 5.21
CA ASN A 6 13.14 -17.91 5.05
C ASN A 6 12.64 -16.49 4.79
N ILE A 7 13.29 -15.48 5.36
CA ILE A 7 12.94 -14.06 5.18
C ILE A 7 13.32 -13.59 3.77
N LYS A 8 14.53 -13.95 3.30
CA LYS A 8 15.01 -13.63 1.95
C LYS A 8 14.10 -14.27 0.89
N ASN A 9 13.81 -15.56 1.02
CA ASN A 9 12.92 -16.28 0.10
C ASN A 9 11.49 -15.67 0.03
N LYS A 10 10.96 -15.12 1.11
CA LYS A 10 9.62 -14.51 1.13
C LYS A 10 9.59 -13.16 0.41
N LYS A 11 10.64 -12.34 0.55
CA LYS A 11 10.77 -11.07 -0.17
C LYS A 11 10.89 -11.32 -1.67
N ASP A 12 11.75 -12.26 -2.05
CA ASP A 12 12.00 -12.60 -3.45
C ASP A 12 10.73 -13.14 -4.13
N ASN A 13 9.90 -13.92 -3.40
CA ASN A 13 8.62 -14.41 -3.91
C ASN A 13 7.61 -13.30 -4.19
N TRP A 14 7.46 -12.31 -3.31
CA TRP A 14 6.56 -11.19 -3.55
C TRP A 14 7.09 -10.27 -4.65
N ASN A 15 8.40 -10.01 -4.70
CA ASN A 15 9.03 -9.26 -5.77
C ASN A 15 8.83 -9.94 -7.13
N TYR A 16 9.00 -11.27 -7.19
CA TYR A 16 8.74 -12.05 -8.40
C TYR A 16 7.28 -11.93 -8.86
N ILE A 17 6.33 -12.09 -7.93
CA ILE A 17 4.89 -11.99 -8.23
C ILE A 17 4.54 -10.60 -8.80
N TRP A 18 5.01 -9.53 -8.16
CA TRP A 18 4.73 -8.18 -8.60
C TRP A 18 5.46 -7.81 -9.89
N LYS A 19 6.71 -8.27 -10.07
CA LYS A 19 7.45 -8.13 -11.33
C LYS A 19 6.69 -8.81 -12.48
N LYS A 20 6.23 -10.05 -12.28
CA LYS A 20 5.40 -10.76 -13.27
C LYS A 20 4.10 -10.00 -13.52
N LYS A 21 3.42 -9.51 -12.47
CA LYS A 21 2.17 -8.73 -12.59
C LYS A 21 2.37 -7.47 -13.40
N SER A 22 3.47 -6.74 -13.21
CA SER A 22 3.77 -5.49 -13.91
C SER A 22 3.94 -5.64 -15.43
N ASN A 23 4.18 -6.86 -15.91
CA ASN A 23 4.37 -7.17 -17.33
C ASN A 23 3.15 -7.84 -17.98
N GLN A 24 2.04 -8.06 -17.26
CA GLN A 24 0.90 -8.81 -17.76
C GLN A 24 0.13 -8.11 -18.90
N ILE A 25 0.07 -6.78 -18.83
CA ILE A 25 -0.63 -5.98 -19.83
C ILE A 25 0.09 -4.64 -20.08
N LYS A 26 -0.08 -4.09 -21.26
CA LYS A 26 0.24 -2.68 -21.55
C LYS A 26 -0.93 -1.83 -21.07
N ALA A 27 -0.72 -1.06 -20.01
CA ALA A 27 -1.76 -0.22 -19.43
C ALA A 27 -2.17 0.91 -20.41
N LYS A 28 -3.48 1.12 -20.59
CA LYS A 28 -4.08 2.17 -21.43
C LYS A 28 -4.97 3.12 -20.63
N ASN A 29 -5.48 2.69 -19.50
CA ASN A 29 -6.46 3.43 -18.71
C ASN A 29 -6.41 3.05 -17.22
N ILE A 30 -7.25 3.68 -16.39
CA ILE A 30 -7.28 3.42 -14.94
C ILE A 30 -7.70 1.98 -14.57
N LYS A 31 -8.51 1.30 -15.41
CA LYS A 31 -8.88 -0.10 -15.14
C LYS A 31 -7.62 -1.00 -15.20
N ASP A 32 -6.75 -0.70 -16.15
CA ASP A 32 -5.49 -1.42 -16.32
C ASP A 32 -4.54 -1.16 -15.15
N LEU A 33 -4.46 0.08 -14.66
CA LEU A 33 -3.68 0.40 -13.47
C LEU A 33 -4.22 -0.32 -12.23
N LEU A 34 -5.55 -0.39 -12.07
CA LEU A 34 -6.19 -1.15 -11.00
C LEU A 34 -5.87 -2.65 -11.12
N PHE A 35 -5.95 -3.20 -12.32
CA PHE A 35 -5.57 -4.58 -12.58
C PHE A 35 -4.11 -4.84 -12.17
N LEU A 36 -3.19 -4.01 -12.61
CA LEU A 36 -1.77 -4.12 -12.31
C LEU A 36 -1.47 -3.98 -10.81
N ASN A 37 -2.22 -3.14 -10.09
CA ASN A 37 -2.13 -3.01 -8.63
C ASN A 37 -2.85 -4.15 -7.86
N GLY A 38 -3.32 -5.20 -8.55
CA GLY A 38 -3.93 -6.38 -7.92
C GLY A 38 -5.39 -6.19 -7.47
N TRP A 39 -6.10 -5.19 -8.00
CA TRP A 39 -7.52 -4.95 -7.71
C TRP A 39 -8.47 -5.68 -8.65
N ASP A 40 -8.03 -6.78 -9.23
CA ASP A 40 -8.73 -7.65 -10.17
C ASP A 40 -9.21 -8.98 -9.56
N ALA A 41 -8.66 -9.37 -8.42
CA ALA A 41 -9.01 -10.64 -7.78
C ALA A 41 -10.43 -10.62 -7.20
N ASN A 42 -11.11 -11.78 -7.20
CA ASN A 42 -12.51 -11.95 -6.79
C ASN A 42 -12.92 -11.31 -5.45
N LEU A 43 -11.96 -11.16 -4.51
CA LEU A 43 -12.19 -10.55 -3.20
C LEU A 43 -11.85 -9.05 -3.15
N SER A 44 -11.07 -8.57 -4.10
CA SER A 44 -10.55 -7.20 -4.12
C SER A 44 -11.02 -6.40 -5.35
N LYS A 45 -11.92 -6.97 -6.16
CA LYS A 45 -12.44 -6.31 -7.36
C LYS A 45 -13.17 -5.02 -7.03
N PHE A 46 -12.78 -3.94 -7.70
CA PHE A 46 -13.42 -2.63 -7.62
C PHE A 46 -13.96 -2.17 -8.95
N SER A 47 -15.06 -1.41 -8.91
CA SER A 47 -15.40 -0.53 -10.01
C SER A 47 -14.51 0.72 -10.00
N VAL A 48 -14.26 1.28 -11.18
CA VAL A 48 -13.54 2.57 -11.30
C VAL A 48 -14.25 3.67 -10.52
N LYS A 49 -15.58 3.67 -10.48
CA LYS A 49 -16.41 4.62 -9.71
C LYS A 49 -16.11 4.50 -8.21
N SER A 50 -16.12 3.26 -7.67
CA SER A 50 -15.81 3.02 -6.25
C SER A 50 -14.40 3.41 -5.90
N TRP A 51 -13.43 3.18 -6.80
CA TRP A 51 -12.05 3.59 -6.61
C TRP A 51 -11.89 5.11 -6.57
N LYS A 52 -12.49 5.81 -7.52
CA LYS A 52 -12.49 7.29 -7.53
C LYS A 52 -13.11 7.85 -6.26
N ASN A 53 -14.24 7.29 -5.81
CA ASN A 53 -14.90 7.71 -4.58
C ASN A 53 -14.00 7.49 -3.35
N PHE A 54 -13.29 6.37 -3.31
CA PHE A 54 -12.32 6.08 -2.25
C PHE A 54 -11.20 7.14 -2.19
N VAL A 55 -10.58 7.46 -3.32
CA VAL A 55 -9.52 8.48 -3.35
C VAL A 55 -10.09 9.88 -3.06
N ASN A 56 -11.23 10.22 -3.63
CA ASN A 56 -11.91 11.50 -3.38
C ASN A 56 -12.30 11.71 -1.92
N TYR A 57 -12.58 10.62 -1.18
CA TYR A 57 -12.80 10.73 0.27
C TYR A 57 -11.60 11.37 0.98
N PHE A 58 -10.36 10.94 0.67
CA PHE A 58 -9.16 11.54 1.26
C PHE A 58 -8.98 12.99 0.84
N ILE A 59 -9.24 13.27 -0.44
CA ILE A 59 -9.13 14.63 -0.99
C ILE A 59 -10.08 15.58 -0.24
N SER A 60 -11.36 15.22 -0.15
CA SER A 60 -12.38 16.06 0.49
C SER A 60 -12.18 16.16 2.00
N LYS A 61 -12.00 15.02 2.70
CA LYS A 61 -11.87 14.99 4.16
C LYS A 61 -10.66 15.78 4.67
N ASN A 62 -9.58 15.84 3.89
CA ASN A 62 -8.36 16.56 4.26
C ASN A 62 -8.17 17.87 3.47
N LYS A 63 -9.17 18.31 2.72
CA LYS A 63 -9.12 19.53 1.89
C LYS A 63 -7.87 19.59 1.00
N ILE A 64 -7.48 18.43 0.44
CA ILE A 64 -6.27 18.31 -0.39
C ILE A 64 -6.49 19.05 -1.71
N ASN A 65 -5.57 19.93 -2.07
CA ASN A 65 -5.63 20.76 -3.26
C ASN A 65 -4.23 20.90 -3.92
N LYS A 66 -4.13 21.72 -4.97
CA LYS A 66 -2.91 21.92 -5.79
C LYS A 66 -1.70 22.46 -5.03
N SER A 67 -1.88 23.05 -3.84
CA SER A 67 -0.75 23.54 -3.02
C SER A 67 -0.06 22.41 -2.23
N HIS A 68 -0.69 21.26 -2.10
CA HIS A 68 -0.19 20.13 -1.33
C HIS A 68 0.70 19.19 -2.15
N THR A 69 1.64 18.57 -1.45
CA THR A 69 2.55 17.54 -1.99
C THR A 69 2.28 16.20 -1.35
N ILE A 70 2.09 15.18 -2.17
CA ILE A 70 1.71 13.82 -1.75
C ILE A 70 2.84 12.84 -2.08
N LEU A 71 3.12 11.93 -1.16
CA LEU A 71 3.95 10.75 -1.38
C LEU A 71 3.12 9.47 -1.21
N GLU A 72 3.20 8.56 -2.16
CA GLU A 72 2.77 7.17 -1.98
C GLU A 72 3.98 6.25 -1.97
N ILE A 73 4.10 5.44 -0.92
CA ILE A 73 5.13 4.40 -0.75
C ILE A 73 4.50 3.06 -1.12
N GLY A 74 5.12 2.35 -2.06
CA GLY A 74 4.55 1.16 -2.70
C GLY A 74 3.43 1.53 -3.67
N CYS A 75 3.68 2.48 -4.58
CA CYS A 75 2.65 3.03 -5.46
C CYS A 75 2.19 2.06 -6.58
N GLY A 76 2.92 0.96 -6.81
CA GLY A 76 2.62 0.06 -7.92
C GLY A 76 2.54 0.80 -9.26
N ALA A 77 1.50 0.54 -10.04
CA ALA A 77 1.24 1.21 -11.31
C ALA A 77 0.58 2.61 -11.17
N GLY A 78 0.49 3.17 -9.96
CA GLY A 78 0.03 4.54 -9.72
C GLY A 78 -1.49 4.74 -9.70
N ALA A 79 -2.27 3.67 -9.57
CA ALA A 79 -3.75 3.76 -9.58
C ALA A 79 -4.29 4.68 -8.47
N PHE A 80 -3.62 4.76 -7.31
CA PHE A 80 -4.03 5.60 -6.20
C PHE A 80 -3.65 7.07 -6.42
N LEU A 81 -2.48 7.35 -7.00
CA LEU A 81 -2.01 8.71 -7.27
C LEU A 81 -2.71 9.37 -8.46
N LEU A 82 -3.18 8.61 -9.44
CA LEU A 82 -3.76 9.18 -10.65
C LEU A 82 -4.92 10.17 -10.43
N PRO A 83 -5.90 9.93 -9.52
CA PRO A 83 -6.95 10.92 -9.23
C PRO A 83 -6.41 12.23 -8.62
N PHE A 84 -5.37 12.18 -7.80
CA PHE A 84 -4.70 13.39 -7.27
C PHE A 84 -4.00 14.15 -8.39
N TYR A 85 -3.22 13.43 -9.22
CA TYR A 85 -2.52 14.02 -10.35
C TYR A 85 -3.47 14.74 -11.33
N LYS A 86 -4.64 14.13 -11.62
CA LYS A 86 -5.68 14.77 -12.46
C LYS A 86 -6.28 16.05 -11.87
N LYS A 87 -6.07 16.30 -10.58
CA LYS A 87 -6.44 17.54 -9.88
C LYS A 87 -5.25 18.53 -9.73
N ASN A 88 -4.17 18.32 -10.50
CA ASN A 88 -2.94 19.11 -10.46
C ASN A 88 -2.26 19.15 -9.09
N ILE A 89 -2.44 18.11 -8.27
CA ILE A 89 -1.75 17.95 -6.98
C ILE A 89 -0.35 17.40 -7.26
N LYS A 90 0.67 17.90 -6.56
CA LYS A 90 2.05 17.42 -6.70
C LYS A 90 2.17 16.01 -6.15
N CYS A 91 2.43 15.04 -7.03
CA CYS A 91 2.50 13.62 -6.69
C CYS A 91 3.92 13.07 -6.80
N TYR A 92 4.27 12.28 -5.78
CA TYR A 92 5.49 11.48 -5.72
C TYR A 92 5.11 10.04 -5.45
N GLY A 93 5.78 9.10 -6.13
CA GLY A 93 5.57 7.67 -5.92
C GLY A 93 6.88 6.91 -5.80
N ILE A 94 6.91 5.92 -4.91
CA ILE A 94 8.04 5.00 -4.74
C ILE A 94 7.53 3.57 -4.83
N ASP A 95 8.21 2.76 -5.63
CA ASP A 95 7.98 1.32 -5.69
C ASP A 95 9.30 0.61 -6.02
N ASN A 96 9.47 -0.63 -5.59
CA ASN A 96 10.70 -1.38 -5.90
C ASN A 96 10.65 -2.10 -7.25
N ILE A 97 9.52 -2.11 -7.93
CA ILE A 97 9.34 -2.70 -9.27
C ILE A 97 9.51 -1.63 -10.36
N THR A 98 10.65 -1.62 -11.01
CA THR A 98 11.01 -0.62 -12.03
C THR A 98 9.97 -0.48 -13.14
N ASN A 99 9.34 -1.59 -13.56
CA ASN A 99 8.32 -1.52 -14.61
C ASN A 99 7.06 -0.78 -14.16
N PHE A 100 6.66 -0.89 -12.90
CA PHE A 100 5.57 -0.06 -12.34
C PHE A 100 5.93 1.42 -12.40
N ILE A 101 7.16 1.78 -12.06
CA ILE A 101 7.64 3.18 -12.13
C ILE A 101 7.62 3.71 -13.58
N LYS A 102 8.00 2.89 -14.57
CA LYS A 102 7.89 3.25 -15.98
C LYS A 102 6.42 3.53 -16.37
N ILE A 103 5.49 2.67 -15.95
CA ILE A 103 4.05 2.85 -16.19
C ILE A 103 3.56 4.16 -15.54
N CYS A 104 3.92 4.41 -14.29
CA CYS A 104 3.56 5.66 -13.60
C CYS A 104 4.03 6.91 -14.35
N LYS A 105 5.29 6.94 -14.81
CA LYS A 105 5.85 8.07 -15.57
C LYS A 105 5.10 8.31 -16.88
N ASN A 106 4.68 7.26 -17.57
CA ASN A 106 3.89 7.38 -18.80
C ASN A 106 2.49 7.98 -18.54
N PHE A 107 1.82 7.59 -17.44
CA PHE A 107 0.49 8.09 -17.11
C PHE A 107 0.49 9.47 -16.45
N MET A 108 1.57 9.81 -15.76
CA MET A 108 1.69 11.02 -14.94
C MET A 108 3.05 11.69 -15.17
N PRO A 109 3.33 12.21 -16.37
CA PRO A 109 4.66 12.71 -16.75
C PRO A 109 5.16 13.90 -15.91
N LYS A 110 4.27 14.70 -15.32
CA LYS A 110 4.63 15.82 -14.42
C LYS A 110 4.84 15.39 -12.96
N ALA A 111 4.49 14.14 -12.59
CA ALA A 111 4.74 13.61 -11.26
C ALA A 111 6.14 12.98 -11.17
N LYS A 112 6.64 12.78 -9.95
CA LYS A 112 7.99 12.25 -9.74
C LYS A 112 7.91 10.83 -9.17
N PHE A 113 8.53 9.88 -9.86
CA PHE A 113 8.53 8.46 -9.49
C PHE A 113 9.94 7.90 -9.40
N TYR A 114 10.18 7.10 -8.35
CA TYR A 114 11.49 6.54 -8.06
C TYR A 114 11.41 5.04 -7.79
N THR A 115 12.36 4.29 -8.33
CA THR A 115 12.54 2.88 -7.97
C THR A 115 13.36 2.82 -6.68
N ALA A 116 12.73 2.41 -5.57
CA ALA A 116 13.40 2.25 -4.28
C ALA A 116 12.61 1.30 -3.37
N GLU A 117 13.30 0.72 -2.40
CA GLU A 117 12.71 -0.08 -1.33
C GLU A 117 11.97 0.80 -0.32
N ALA A 118 10.84 0.32 0.21
CA ALA A 118 10.01 1.06 1.16
C ALA A 118 10.75 1.40 2.48
N ASN A 119 11.78 0.64 2.85
CA ASN A 119 12.63 0.90 4.01
C ASN A 119 13.86 1.77 3.70
N ASN A 120 13.95 2.35 2.50
CA ASN A 120 15.03 3.24 2.11
C ASN A 120 14.49 4.44 1.31
N LEU A 121 14.09 5.47 2.00
CA LEU A 121 13.48 6.67 1.43
C LEU A 121 14.47 7.83 1.21
N LYS A 122 15.78 7.53 1.17
CA LYS A 122 16.84 8.56 1.01
C LYS A 122 16.65 9.44 -0.23
N ILE A 123 16.14 8.85 -1.33
CA ILE A 123 15.95 9.53 -2.61
C ILE A 123 14.97 10.73 -2.53
N VAL A 124 14.07 10.73 -1.54
CA VAL A 124 13.10 11.81 -1.30
C VAL A 124 13.35 12.56 0.01
N LYS A 125 14.49 12.34 0.69
CA LYS A 125 14.79 12.87 2.02
C LYS A 125 14.65 14.39 2.14
N LYS A 126 14.98 15.13 1.09
CA LYS A 126 14.95 16.60 1.09
C LYS A 126 13.57 17.19 0.76
N ILE A 127 12.57 16.35 0.45
CA ILE A 127 11.25 16.77 0.01
C ILE A 127 10.31 16.82 1.23
N LYS A 128 9.57 17.91 1.35
CA LYS A 128 8.49 18.04 2.36
C LYS A 128 7.20 17.56 1.76
N PHE A 129 6.51 16.67 2.48
CA PHE A 129 5.21 16.11 2.09
C PHE A 129 4.14 16.54 3.08
N ASP A 130 2.99 16.95 2.55
CA ASP A 130 1.80 17.26 3.36
C ASP A 130 1.03 15.99 3.71
N PHE A 131 1.03 15.03 2.79
CA PHE A 131 0.35 13.74 2.97
C PHE A 131 1.24 12.60 2.48
N ILE A 132 1.37 11.57 3.32
CA ILE A 132 2.11 10.35 3.00
C ILE A 132 1.16 9.18 3.10
N PHE A 133 1.13 8.35 2.07
CA PHE A 133 0.29 7.16 1.99
C PHE A 133 1.14 5.90 1.85
N CYS A 134 0.79 4.88 2.64
CA CYS A 134 1.21 3.49 2.48
C CYS A 134 -0.06 2.68 2.26
N HIS A 135 -0.47 2.47 1.00
CA HIS A 135 -1.74 1.82 0.71
C HIS A 135 -1.54 0.38 0.25
N SER A 136 -2.08 -0.57 1.02
CA SER A 136 -2.07 -2.01 0.67
C SER A 136 -0.69 -2.63 0.46
N ILE A 137 0.33 -2.21 1.22
CA ILE A 137 1.71 -2.71 1.07
C ILE A 137 2.20 -3.53 2.27
N PHE A 138 1.72 -3.25 3.49
CA PHE A 138 2.20 -3.90 4.71
C PHE A 138 2.04 -5.42 4.69
N GLN A 139 1.05 -5.96 3.99
CA GLN A 139 0.85 -7.41 3.85
C GLN A 139 1.96 -8.12 3.08
N TYR A 140 2.72 -7.41 2.25
CA TYR A 140 3.75 -7.99 1.38
C TYR A 140 5.15 -7.94 1.98
N PHE A 141 5.34 -7.27 3.10
CA PHE A 141 6.64 -7.20 3.74
C PHE A 141 7.11 -8.58 4.22
N PRO A 142 8.40 -8.90 4.07
CA PRO A 142 8.93 -10.23 4.39
C PRO A 142 8.84 -10.58 5.87
N SER A 143 8.88 -9.57 6.74
CA SER A 143 8.86 -9.76 8.19
C SER A 143 8.32 -8.52 8.93
N LYS A 144 7.96 -8.68 10.21
CA LYS A 144 7.65 -7.56 11.10
C LYS A 144 8.87 -6.65 11.33
N LYS A 145 10.10 -7.21 11.29
CA LYS A 145 11.35 -6.42 11.37
C LYS A 145 11.45 -5.45 10.19
N TYR A 146 11.20 -5.93 8.97
CA TYR A 146 11.17 -5.07 7.78
C TYR A 146 10.05 -4.01 7.87
N ALA A 147 8.84 -4.41 8.26
CA ALA A 147 7.73 -3.47 8.47
C ALA A 147 8.06 -2.38 9.50
N ASN A 148 8.80 -2.73 10.57
CA ASN A 148 9.29 -1.77 11.56
C ASN A 148 10.30 -0.78 10.95
N GLN A 149 11.22 -1.27 10.10
CA GLN A 149 12.15 -0.39 9.38
C GLN A 149 11.40 0.59 8.48
N VAL A 150 10.43 0.10 7.70
CA VAL A 150 9.58 0.96 6.86
C VAL A 150 8.87 2.01 7.69
N LEU A 151 8.22 1.62 8.79
CA LEU A 151 7.49 2.56 9.65
C LEU A 151 8.44 3.62 10.24
N LYS A 152 9.63 3.24 10.69
CA LYS A 152 10.65 4.18 11.16
C LYS A 152 11.12 5.14 10.06
N GLU A 153 11.33 4.66 8.82
CA GLU A 153 11.69 5.52 7.69
C GLU A 153 10.57 6.53 7.38
N VAL A 154 9.32 6.07 7.36
CA VAL A 154 8.15 6.93 7.12
C VAL A 154 8.01 8.00 8.20
N LEU A 155 8.23 7.63 9.47
CA LEU A 155 8.14 8.57 10.60
C LEU A 155 9.21 9.67 10.58
N LYS A 156 10.34 9.49 9.87
CA LYS A 156 11.32 10.57 9.68
C LYS A 156 10.78 11.77 8.89
N PHE A 157 9.73 11.56 8.09
CA PHE A 157 9.04 12.62 7.35
C PHE A 157 7.91 13.26 8.15
N LYS A 158 7.61 12.76 9.36
CA LYS A 158 6.53 13.30 10.17
C LYS A 158 6.89 14.68 10.71
N THR A 159 5.97 15.62 10.53
CA THR A 159 6.02 16.98 11.05
C THR A 159 4.72 17.28 11.81
N LYS A 160 4.65 18.40 12.52
CA LYS A 160 3.40 18.82 13.20
C LYS A 160 2.22 19.04 12.23
N LYS A 161 2.51 19.35 10.95
CA LYS A 161 1.49 19.75 9.97
C LYS A 161 1.03 18.62 9.05
N ASN A 162 1.90 17.64 8.75
CA ASN A 162 1.58 16.60 7.78
C ASN A 162 0.84 15.41 8.42
N LYS A 163 0.21 14.59 7.57
CA LYS A 163 -0.48 13.37 7.98
C LYS A 163 0.07 12.16 7.24
N ILE A 164 0.20 11.04 7.95
CA ILE A 164 0.61 9.76 7.39
C ILE A 164 -0.57 8.80 7.47
N PHE A 165 -0.93 8.18 6.34
CA PHE A 165 -1.98 7.18 6.23
C PHE A 165 -1.38 5.82 5.91
N ILE A 166 -1.66 4.82 6.75
CA ILE A 166 -1.34 3.42 6.45
C ILE A 166 -2.67 2.69 6.28
N LEU A 167 -2.93 2.25 5.07
CA LEU A 167 -4.24 1.81 4.66
C LEU A 167 -4.24 0.33 4.24
N ASP A 168 -5.39 -0.33 4.43
CA ASP A 168 -5.63 -1.71 4.01
C ASP A 168 -4.72 -2.73 4.73
N ILE A 169 -4.51 -2.55 6.03
CA ILE A 169 -3.66 -3.40 6.86
C ILE A 169 -4.42 -4.68 7.25
N PRO A 170 -3.88 -5.90 6.98
CA PRO A 170 -4.50 -7.14 7.44
C PRO A 170 -4.55 -7.26 8.95
N ASP A 171 -5.75 -7.43 9.51
CA ASP A 171 -6.00 -7.54 10.94
C ASP A 171 -5.68 -8.96 11.44
N TYR A 172 -4.73 -9.08 12.37
CA TYR A 172 -4.33 -10.37 12.95
C TYR A 172 -5.49 -11.02 13.71
N LYS A 173 -6.30 -10.26 14.42
CA LYS A 173 -7.47 -10.77 15.15
C LYS A 173 -8.49 -11.45 14.22
N LYS A 174 -8.50 -11.06 12.94
CA LYS A 174 -9.42 -11.59 11.92
C LYS A 174 -8.79 -12.61 10.96
N LYS A 175 -7.53 -13.00 11.20
CA LYS A 175 -6.75 -13.88 10.32
C LYS A 175 -7.42 -15.20 10.05
N LYS A 176 -7.93 -15.88 11.09
CA LYS A 176 -8.61 -17.20 10.94
C LYS A 176 -9.82 -17.12 9.99
N ASN A 177 -10.68 -16.12 10.21
CA ASN A 177 -11.88 -15.90 9.39
C ASN A 177 -11.55 -15.51 7.95
N TYR A 178 -10.52 -14.67 7.75
CA TYR A 178 -10.03 -14.33 6.42
C TYR A 178 -9.55 -15.55 5.64
N ILE A 179 -8.71 -16.40 6.27
CA ILE A 179 -8.19 -17.62 5.66
C ILE A 179 -9.33 -18.61 5.35
N SER A 180 -10.28 -18.79 6.25
CA SER A 180 -11.44 -19.67 6.04
C SER A 180 -12.28 -19.19 4.84
N GLN A 181 -12.57 -17.90 4.75
CA GLN A 181 -13.29 -17.36 3.61
C GLN A 181 -12.51 -17.51 2.29
N LEU A 182 -11.21 -17.29 2.33
CA LEU A 182 -10.37 -17.42 1.15
C LEU A 182 -10.35 -18.87 0.64
N LYS A 183 -10.19 -19.85 1.55
CA LYS A 183 -10.27 -21.28 1.21
C LYS A 183 -11.64 -21.69 0.62
N ARG A 184 -12.74 -21.13 1.15
CA ARG A 184 -14.10 -21.37 0.59
C ARG A 184 -14.24 -20.84 -0.83
N GLN A 185 -13.63 -19.71 -1.14
CA GLN A 185 -13.80 -19.08 -2.46
C GLN A 185 -12.93 -19.66 -3.56
N ILE A 186 -11.67 -20.02 -3.25
CA ILE A 186 -10.73 -20.49 -4.28
C ILE A 186 -10.47 -22.01 -4.19
N GLY A 187 -11.03 -22.69 -3.18
CA GLY A 187 -10.78 -24.10 -2.89
C GLY A 187 -9.48 -24.32 -2.10
N LYS A 188 -9.49 -25.38 -1.27
CA LYS A 188 -8.36 -25.71 -0.38
C LYS A 188 -7.06 -25.97 -1.15
N ARG A 189 -7.12 -26.67 -2.32
CA ARG A 189 -5.97 -26.97 -3.17
C ARG A 189 -5.32 -25.69 -3.72
N LYS A 190 -6.09 -24.86 -4.40
CA LYS A 190 -5.60 -23.56 -4.95
C LYS A 190 -5.10 -22.63 -3.85
N TYR A 191 -5.73 -22.65 -2.67
CA TYR A 191 -5.23 -21.89 -1.53
C TYR A 191 -3.83 -22.34 -1.11
N LYS A 192 -3.62 -23.68 -0.97
CA LYS A 192 -2.32 -24.25 -0.61
C LYS A 192 -1.24 -23.88 -1.65
N GLU A 193 -1.53 -24.06 -2.92
CA GLU A 193 -0.61 -23.72 -4.02
C GLU A 193 -0.21 -22.24 -4.00
N LYS A 194 -1.17 -21.34 -3.83
CA LYS A 194 -0.95 -19.88 -3.92
C LYS A 194 -0.34 -19.27 -2.66
N TYR A 195 -0.72 -19.74 -1.48
CA TYR A 195 -0.42 -19.07 -0.20
C TYR A 195 0.52 -19.85 0.73
N SER A 196 0.90 -21.11 0.44
CA SER A 196 1.83 -21.87 1.28
C SER A 196 3.18 -21.16 1.45
N LYS A 197 3.72 -20.60 0.36
CA LYS A 197 5.00 -19.90 0.35
C LYS A 197 4.86 -18.38 0.49
N ASN A 198 3.68 -17.81 0.22
CA ASN A 198 3.43 -16.38 0.04
C ASN A 198 2.30 -15.84 0.92
N MET A 199 2.26 -16.22 2.20
CA MET A 199 1.23 -15.74 3.10
C MET A 199 1.42 -14.24 3.40
N HIS A 200 0.31 -13.49 3.39
CA HIS A 200 0.30 -12.10 3.84
C HIS A 200 0.77 -11.96 5.29
N GLN A 201 1.45 -10.86 5.61
CA GLN A 201 1.67 -10.45 6.98
C GLN A 201 0.37 -9.91 7.58
N PHE A 202 0.14 -10.22 8.85
CA PHE A 202 -0.99 -9.72 9.63
C PHE A 202 -0.48 -8.95 10.84
N TYR A 203 -1.18 -7.88 11.21
CA TYR A 203 -0.78 -6.98 12.27
C TYR A 203 -1.92 -6.76 13.27
N ASN A 204 -1.57 -6.51 14.52
CA ASN A 204 -2.47 -5.92 15.51
C ASN A 204 -2.33 -4.39 15.42
N TYR A 205 -3.38 -3.68 15.78
CA TYR A 205 -3.33 -2.21 15.85
C TYR A 205 -2.25 -1.74 16.83
N GLU A 206 -2.10 -2.44 17.95
CA GLU A 206 -1.13 -2.17 19.00
C GLU A 206 0.32 -2.19 18.52
N TYR A 207 0.62 -2.95 17.45
CA TYR A 207 1.94 -2.95 16.82
C TYR A 207 2.32 -1.53 16.30
N PHE A 208 1.39 -0.85 15.66
CA PHE A 208 1.60 0.51 15.16
C PHE A 208 1.61 1.52 16.30
N VAL A 209 0.70 1.39 17.26
CA VAL A 209 0.62 2.26 18.45
C VAL A 209 1.94 2.30 19.20
N LYS A 210 2.54 1.13 19.48
CA LYS A 210 3.82 1.02 20.19
C LYS A 210 4.94 1.81 19.51
N ILE A 211 5.05 1.67 18.18
CA ILE A 211 6.14 2.30 17.41
C ILE A 211 5.89 3.82 17.28
N VAL A 212 4.67 4.22 17.00
CA VAL A 212 4.31 5.64 16.76
C VAL A 212 4.41 6.44 18.05
N LYS A 213 3.87 5.93 19.16
CA LYS A 213 3.96 6.60 20.48
C LYS A 213 5.39 6.72 20.98
N LYS A 214 6.26 5.72 20.70
CA LYS A 214 7.70 5.80 21.05
C LYS A 214 8.40 6.97 20.33
N ASN A 215 7.85 7.47 19.24
CA ASN A 215 8.36 8.63 18.49
C ASN A 215 7.55 9.91 18.80
N ASN A 216 6.76 9.94 19.88
CA ASN A 216 5.98 11.09 20.34
C ASN A 216 4.93 11.59 19.32
N TYR A 217 4.38 10.70 18.48
CA TYR A 217 3.31 11.03 17.55
C TYR A 217 1.97 10.43 17.99
N LYS A 218 0.89 11.07 17.57
CA LYS A 218 -0.48 10.57 17.77
C LYS A 218 -0.83 9.60 16.64
N ILE A 219 -1.62 8.56 16.97
CA ILE A 219 -2.13 7.58 16.01
C ILE A 219 -3.58 7.28 16.33
N GLU A 220 -4.39 7.22 15.30
CA GLU A 220 -5.80 6.83 15.39
C GLU A 220 -6.13 5.73 14.39
N LYS A 221 -7.06 4.85 14.79
CA LYS A 221 -7.67 3.87 13.91
C LYS A 221 -8.81 4.54 13.16
N LEU A 222 -8.76 4.52 11.82
CA LEU A 222 -9.88 5.00 11.02
C LEU A 222 -11.01 3.97 11.09
N THR A 223 -12.14 4.38 11.67
CA THR A 223 -13.31 3.51 11.93
C THR A 223 -14.08 3.15 10.65
N LYS A 224 -14.01 4.00 9.63
CA LYS A 224 -14.76 3.82 8.38
C LYS A 224 -14.06 2.81 7.46
N ASN A 225 -14.79 1.78 7.04
CA ASN A 225 -14.38 0.93 5.92
C ASN A 225 -14.49 1.73 4.62
N LEU A 226 -13.39 2.39 4.27
CA LEU A 226 -13.33 3.30 3.13
C LEU A 226 -13.43 2.58 1.77
N LEU A 227 -13.03 1.32 1.76
CA LEU A 227 -13.10 0.46 0.58
C LEU A 227 -14.22 -0.56 0.77
N ASN A 228 -15.27 -0.47 -0.01
CA ASN A 228 -16.38 -1.44 0.01
C ASN A 228 -15.99 -2.70 -0.77
N LYS A 229 -14.99 -3.44 -0.29
CA LYS A 229 -14.59 -4.74 -0.82
C LYS A 229 -14.85 -5.85 0.21
N LYS A 230 -15.07 -7.08 -0.27
CA LYS A 230 -15.32 -8.25 0.59
C LYS A 230 -14.22 -8.49 1.63
N THR A 231 -12.98 -8.05 1.36
CA THR A 231 -11.85 -8.17 2.30
C THR A 231 -11.76 -7.02 3.31
N SER A 232 -12.46 -5.90 3.13
CA SER A 232 -12.34 -4.72 4.02
C SER A 232 -12.68 -5.03 5.47
N ARG A 233 -13.60 -5.95 5.73
CA ARG A 233 -13.96 -6.40 7.09
C ARG A 233 -12.82 -7.09 7.84
N TYR A 234 -11.77 -7.52 7.14
CA TYR A 234 -10.57 -8.18 7.71
C TYR A 234 -9.37 -7.25 7.75
N ARG A 235 -9.59 -5.97 7.54
CA ARG A 235 -8.55 -4.95 7.45
C ARG A 235 -8.85 -3.80 8.38
N PHE A 236 -7.82 -3.03 8.70
CA PHE A 236 -7.96 -1.74 9.36
C PHE A 236 -7.04 -0.71 8.71
N ASN A 237 -7.28 0.55 9.04
CA ASN A 237 -6.52 1.69 8.57
C ASN A 237 -6.09 2.53 9.76
N VAL A 238 -4.94 3.20 9.66
CA VAL A 238 -4.47 4.13 10.68
C VAL A 238 -4.05 5.46 10.07
N ILE A 239 -4.20 6.50 10.85
CA ILE A 239 -3.67 7.83 10.57
C ILE A 239 -2.73 8.23 11.70
N ILE A 240 -1.60 8.86 11.35
CA ILE A 240 -0.58 9.36 12.26
C ILE A 240 -0.47 10.87 12.08
N TYR A 241 -0.57 11.63 13.18
CA TYR A 241 -0.47 13.09 13.25
C TYR A 241 0.16 13.59 14.54
#